data_e94525e6fd3c95c4641c0e5199a8eb59
#
_entry.id   e94525e6fd3c95c4641c0e5199a8eb59
#
_cell.length_a   1.000
_cell.length_b   1.000
_cell.length_c   1.000
_cell.angle_alpha   90.00
_cell.angle_beta   90.00
_cell.angle_gamma   90.00
#
_symmetry.space_group_name_H-M   'P 1'
#
loop_
_entity.id
_entity.type
_entity.pdbx_description
1 polymer ?
#
loop_
_entity_poly.entity_id
_entity_poly.type
_entity_poly.pdbx_seq_one_letter_code
_entity_poly.pdbx_strand_id
1 'polypeptide(L)'
;MKVKIEMKPTKQITRRLGVEAGGDVQMFHTNNVLRRIQRYMPYRSGGTIKLTVAQTDIRKPEIVTQAPYAQMLYHGKSRSGKPLHYTHTKNPHAGAYWDRALSAAEGEAMARDLQRYIKRRSG
;
A
#
# COMPACT_ATOMS: atom_id res chain seq x y z
N MET A 1 -12.56 -1.96 -12.32
CA MET A 1 -11.18 -2.43 -12.45
C MET A 1 -10.50 -2.49 -11.10
N LYS A 2 -9.55 -3.39 -10.95
CA LYS A 2 -8.93 -3.69 -9.66
C LYS A 2 -7.46 -3.34 -9.70
N VAL A 3 -6.99 -2.54 -8.74
CA VAL A 3 -5.56 -2.34 -8.48
C VAL A 3 -5.21 -3.19 -7.26
N LYS A 4 -4.29 -4.12 -7.45
CA LYS A 4 -3.85 -5.04 -6.43
C LYS A 4 -2.34 -4.94 -6.28
N ILE A 5 -1.88 -4.59 -5.09
CA ILE A 5 -0.46 -4.44 -4.79
C ILE A 5 -0.06 -5.59 -3.88
N GLU A 6 0.75 -6.49 -4.41
CA GLU A 6 1.29 -7.60 -3.65
C GLU A 6 2.54 -7.16 -2.88
N MET A 7 2.60 -7.53 -1.63
CA MET A 7 3.72 -7.19 -0.76
C MET A 7 4.51 -8.45 -0.45
N LYS A 8 5.79 -8.42 -0.83
CA LYS A 8 6.68 -9.54 -0.57
C LYS A 8 7.70 -9.14 0.48
N PRO A 9 7.68 -9.77 1.66
CA PRO A 9 8.78 -9.63 2.61
C PRO A 9 10.08 -10.09 1.96
N THR A 10 11.22 -9.66 2.47
CA THR A 10 12.49 -10.13 1.94
C THR A 10 12.58 -11.65 2.10
N LYS A 11 13.27 -12.31 1.18
CA LYS A 11 13.45 -13.76 1.21
C LYS A 11 14.02 -14.24 2.54
N GLN A 12 14.92 -13.47 3.12
CA GLN A 12 15.55 -13.83 4.41
C GLN A 12 14.54 -13.83 5.56
N ILE A 13 13.66 -12.84 5.60
CA ILE A 13 12.61 -12.75 6.61
C ILE A 13 11.66 -13.93 6.46
N THR A 14 11.24 -14.23 5.23
CA THR A 14 10.34 -15.32 4.93
C THR A 14 10.90 -16.67 5.38
N ARG A 15 12.18 -16.94 5.07
CA ARG A 15 12.84 -18.20 5.44
C ARG A 15 12.96 -18.38 6.94
N ARG A 16 13.37 -17.33 7.65
CA ARG A 16 13.64 -17.42 9.10
C ARG A 16 12.39 -17.58 9.94
N LEU A 17 11.32 -16.95 9.53
CA LEU A 17 10.14 -16.79 10.37
C LEU A 17 8.93 -17.55 9.85
N GLY A 18 9.05 -18.18 8.69
CA GLY A 18 7.92 -18.83 8.06
C GLY A 18 6.76 -17.85 7.92
N VAL A 19 7.02 -16.67 7.38
CA VAL A 19 6.00 -15.61 7.24
C VAL A 19 4.99 -16.06 6.21
N GLU A 20 3.87 -16.57 6.68
CA GLU A 20 2.80 -17.10 5.85
C GLU A 20 1.68 -16.08 5.75
N ALA A 21 0.88 -16.17 4.68
CA ALA A 21 -0.33 -15.37 4.56
C ALA A 21 -1.24 -15.67 5.77
N GLY A 22 -1.73 -14.62 6.40
CA GLY A 22 -2.55 -14.74 7.60
C GLY A 22 -1.78 -14.81 8.92
N GLY A 23 -0.44 -14.90 8.89
CA GLY A 23 0.38 -14.84 10.09
C GLY A 23 0.47 -13.43 10.66
N ASP A 24 0.83 -13.31 11.93
CA ASP A 24 0.87 -12.02 12.62
C ASP A 24 1.90 -11.05 12.01
N VAL A 25 3.05 -11.57 11.57
CA VAL A 25 4.09 -10.76 10.94
C VAL A 25 3.60 -10.18 9.61
N GLN A 26 2.98 -11.01 8.78
CA GLN A 26 2.41 -10.58 7.52
C GLN A 26 1.29 -9.55 7.76
N MET A 27 0.42 -9.79 8.74
CA MET A 27 -0.69 -8.88 9.07
C MET A 27 -0.17 -7.53 9.54
N PHE A 28 0.87 -7.52 10.37
CA PHE A 28 1.51 -6.28 10.81
C PHE A 28 2.03 -5.49 9.63
N HIS A 29 2.76 -6.15 8.73
CA HIS A 29 3.35 -5.49 7.57
C HIS A 29 2.28 -4.93 6.65
N THR A 30 1.25 -5.70 6.33
CA THR A 30 0.15 -5.26 5.48
C THR A 30 -0.57 -4.05 6.07
N ASN A 31 -0.85 -4.09 7.37
CA ASN A 31 -1.52 -2.99 8.05
C ASN A 31 -0.65 -1.73 8.05
N ASN A 32 0.66 -1.88 8.25
CA ASN A 32 1.59 -0.75 8.21
C ASN A 32 1.66 -0.13 6.82
N VAL A 33 1.72 -0.95 5.77
CA VAL A 33 1.69 -0.48 4.39
C VAL A 33 0.37 0.23 4.09
N LEU A 34 -0.75 -0.36 4.47
CA LEU A 34 -2.08 0.24 4.26
C LEU A 34 -2.18 1.63 4.89
N ARG A 35 -1.66 1.77 6.10
CA ARG A 35 -1.67 3.06 6.81
C ARG A 35 -0.81 4.11 6.09
N ARG A 36 0.39 3.73 5.66
CA ARG A 36 1.35 4.64 5.05
C ARG A 36 1.02 5.00 3.60
N ILE A 37 0.45 4.06 2.84
CA ILE A 37 0.18 4.26 1.41
C ILE A 37 -0.89 5.32 1.18
N GLN A 38 -1.76 5.55 2.15
CA GLN A 38 -2.84 6.53 2.03
C GLN A 38 -2.32 7.95 1.74
N ARG A 39 -1.12 8.28 2.18
CA ARG A 39 -0.50 9.57 1.94
C ARG A 39 -0.17 9.82 0.47
N TYR A 40 -0.01 8.76 -0.29
CA TYR A 40 0.41 8.81 -1.69
C TYR A 40 -0.74 8.57 -2.66
N MET A 41 -1.91 8.25 -2.14
CA MET A 41 -3.10 8.00 -2.93
C MET A 41 -3.86 9.29 -3.21
N PRO A 42 -4.56 9.37 -4.36
CA PRO A 42 -5.38 10.53 -4.66
C PRO A 42 -6.44 10.77 -3.59
N TYR A 43 -6.61 12.03 -3.21
CA TYR A 43 -7.64 12.44 -2.27
C TYR A 43 -8.68 13.29 -2.99
N ARG A 44 -9.76 12.65 -3.45
CA ARG A 44 -10.94 13.30 -3.99
C ARG A 44 -12.10 12.90 -3.11
N SER A 45 -12.52 13.75 -2.20
CA SER A 45 -13.51 13.44 -1.16
C SER A 45 -13.13 12.24 -0.25
N GLY A 46 -11.93 11.71 -0.37
CA GLY A 46 -11.47 10.56 0.41
C GLY A 46 -12.04 9.20 -0.02
N GLY A 47 -12.83 9.16 -1.10
CA GLY A 47 -13.53 7.94 -1.52
C GLY A 47 -12.61 6.79 -1.89
N THR A 48 -11.58 7.05 -2.69
CA THR A 48 -10.61 6.01 -3.13
C THR A 48 -9.87 5.43 -1.94
N ILE A 49 -9.45 6.27 -1.01
CA ILE A 49 -8.73 5.85 0.20
C ILE A 49 -9.66 5.00 1.08
N LYS A 50 -10.90 5.44 1.29
CA LYS A 50 -11.88 4.69 2.10
C LYS A 50 -12.19 3.33 1.48
N LEU A 51 -12.32 3.25 0.15
CA LEU A 51 -12.53 1.99 -0.55
C LEU A 51 -11.35 1.05 -0.34
N THR A 52 -10.13 1.56 -0.44
CA THR A 52 -8.92 0.76 -0.25
C THR A 52 -8.87 0.17 1.15
N VAL A 53 -9.16 0.97 2.16
CA VAL A 53 -9.21 0.50 3.55
C VAL A 53 -10.28 -0.58 3.72
N ALA A 54 -11.46 -0.35 3.16
CA ALA A 54 -12.59 -1.29 3.29
C ALA A 54 -12.36 -2.60 2.55
N GLN A 55 -11.68 -2.56 1.40
CA GLN A 55 -11.49 -3.72 0.53
C GLN A 55 -10.24 -4.53 0.84
N THR A 56 -9.30 -3.95 1.58
CA THR A 56 -8.05 -4.64 1.91
C THR A 56 -8.25 -5.55 3.12
N ASP A 57 -7.98 -6.83 2.92
CA ASP A 57 -7.96 -7.82 4.00
C ASP A 57 -6.51 -7.99 4.45
N ILE A 58 -6.20 -7.51 5.65
CA ILE A 58 -4.82 -7.54 6.17
C ILE A 58 -4.28 -8.94 6.39
N ARG A 59 -5.13 -9.97 6.37
CA ARG A 59 -4.68 -11.37 6.44
C ARG A 59 -4.04 -11.84 5.14
N LYS A 60 -4.14 -11.05 4.08
CA LYS A 60 -3.53 -11.33 2.78
C LYS A 60 -2.43 -10.31 2.52
N PRO A 61 -1.31 -10.71 1.88
CA PRO A 61 -0.19 -9.79 1.62
C PRO A 61 -0.45 -8.92 0.39
N GLU A 62 -1.55 -8.18 0.40
CA GLU A 62 -1.93 -7.32 -0.72
C GLU A 62 -2.77 -6.13 -0.28
N ILE A 63 -2.60 -5.02 -0.99
CA ILE A 63 -3.45 -3.84 -0.84
C ILE A 63 -4.38 -3.80 -2.06
N VAL A 64 -5.68 -3.65 -1.82
CA VAL A 64 -6.69 -3.74 -2.87
C VAL A 64 -7.46 -2.43 -2.99
N THR A 65 -7.53 -1.91 -4.20
CA THR A 65 -8.42 -0.81 -4.58
C THR A 65 -9.20 -1.23 -5.81
N GLN A 66 -10.47 -1.50 -5.64
CA GLN A 66 -11.35 -1.91 -6.73
C GLN A 66 -12.42 -0.86 -6.96
N ALA A 67 -12.30 -0.14 -8.08
CA ALA A 67 -13.25 0.88 -8.50
C ALA A 67 -13.15 1.04 -10.01
N PRO A 68 -14.23 1.51 -10.68
CA PRO A 68 -14.19 1.66 -12.14
C PRO A 68 -13.07 2.57 -12.65
N TYR A 69 -12.67 3.55 -11.85
CA TYR A 69 -11.66 4.55 -12.19
C TYR A 69 -10.27 4.25 -11.60
N ALA A 70 -10.12 3.14 -10.87
CA ALA A 70 -8.89 2.87 -10.09
C ALA A 70 -7.64 2.79 -10.98
N GLN A 71 -7.72 2.13 -12.13
CA GLN A 71 -6.58 2.01 -13.04
C GLN A 71 -6.15 3.36 -13.61
N MET A 72 -7.12 4.21 -13.96
CA MET A 72 -6.81 5.55 -14.47
C MET A 72 -6.07 6.37 -13.42
N LEU A 73 -6.55 6.36 -12.19
CA LEU A 73 -5.90 7.06 -11.08
C LEU A 73 -4.51 6.53 -10.81
N TYR A 74 -4.35 5.21 -10.83
CA TYR A 74 -3.07 4.58 -10.55
C TYR A 74 -2.03 4.89 -11.65
N HIS A 75 -2.43 4.81 -12.90
CA HIS A 75 -1.52 5.08 -14.02
C HIS A 75 -1.38 6.58 -14.34
N GLY A 76 -2.24 7.42 -13.78
CA GLY A 76 -2.14 8.87 -13.96
C GLY A 76 -2.61 9.36 -15.32
N LYS A 77 -3.40 8.56 -16.04
CA LYS A 77 -3.89 8.90 -17.38
C LYS A 77 -5.34 8.56 -17.54
N SER A 78 -6.07 9.42 -18.28
CA SER A 78 -7.45 9.15 -18.67
C SER A 78 -7.50 8.06 -19.75
N ARG A 79 -8.72 7.62 -20.11
CA ARG A 79 -8.91 6.65 -21.19
C ARG A 79 -8.35 7.12 -22.53
N SER A 80 -8.35 8.44 -22.76
CA SER A 80 -7.80 9.03 -23.99
C SER A 80 -6.28 9.24 -23.91
N GLY A 81 -5.63 8.84 -22.82
CA GLY A 81 -4.20 8.98 -22.65
C GLY A 81 -3.74 10.33 -22.12
N LYS A 82 -4.66 11.21 -21.76
CA LYS A 82 -4.31 12.53 -21.21
C LYS A 82 -3.88 12.40 -19.75
N PRO A 83 -2.80 13.12 -19.33
CA PRO A 83 -2.38 13.12 -17.95
C PRO A 83 -3.49 13.62 -17.02
N LEU A 84 -3.61 12.99 -15.85
CA LEU A 84 -4.54 13.42 -14.80
C LEU A 84 -3.86 14.43 -13.88
N HIS A 85 -4.66 15.35 -13.35
CA HIS A 85 -4.21 16.30 -12.35
C HIS A 85 -4.73 15.89 -10.98
N TYR A 86 -3.82 15.81 -10.00
CA TYR A 86 -4.15 15.43 -8.65
C TYR A 86 -4.20 16.65 -7.75
N THR A 87 -5.23 16.71 -6.89
CA THR A 87 -5.33 17.75 -5.87
C THR A 87 -4.38 17.43 -4.73
N HIS A 88 -3.56 18.40 -4.32
CA HIS A 88 -2.59 18.22 -3.24
C HIS A 88 -2.96 18.95 -1.95
N THR A 89 -4.13 19.55 -1.88
CA THR A 89 -4.57 20.32 -0.72
C THR A 89 -4.72 19.45 0.53
N LYS A 90 -5.38 18.31 0.39
CA LYS A 90 -5.59 17.38 1.51
C LYS A 90 -4.48 16.35 1.62
N ASN A 91 -3.85 16.01 0.51
CA ASN A 91 -2.84 14.97 0.46
C ASN A 91 -1.68 15.43 -0.42
N PRO A 92 -0.67 16.12 0.17
CA PRO A 92 0.40 16.73 -0.61
C PRO A 92 1.22 15.78 -1.47
N HIS A 93 1.27 14.50 -1.11
CA HIS A 93 2.05 13.50 -1.82
C HIS A 93 1.24 12.65 -2.80
N ALA A 94 -0.03 13.00 -3.01
CA ALA A 94 -0.91 12.23 -3.90
C ALA A 94 -0.39 12.22 -5.34
N GLY A 95 -0.51 11.08 -6.00
CA GLY A 95 -0.09 10.95 -7.38
C GLY A 95 -0.30 9.55 -7.93
N ALA A 96 0.15 9.34 -9.16
CA ALA A 96 0.14 8.03 -9.81
C ALA A 96 1.15 7.09 -9.13
N TYR A 97 0.99 5.80 -9.35
CA TYR A 97 1.92 4.76 -8.86
C TYR A 97 2.24 4.92 -7.37
N TRP A 98 1.20 5.03 -6.56
CA TRP A 98 1.34 5.33 -5.14
C TRP A 98 2.14 4.28 -4.36
N ASP A 99 2.16 3.03 -4.81
CA ASP A 99 2.98 1.97 -4.23
C ASP A 99 4.47 2.24 -4.43
N ARG A 100 4.84 2.69 -5.64
CA ARG A 100 6.24 3.03 -5.96
C ARG A 100 6.69 4.27 -5.20
N ALA A 101 5.81 5.27 -5.10
CA ALA A 101 6.09 6.48 -4.34
C ALA A 101 6.31 6.16 -2.87
N LEU A 102 5.46 5.29 -2.30
CA LEU A 102 5.61 4.82 -0.91
C LEU A 102 6.95 4.11 -0.72
N SER A 103 7.28 3.17 -1.59
CA SER A 103 8.53 2.40 -1.48
C SER A 103 9.76 3.29 -1.56
N ALA A 104 9.75 4.26 -2.45
CA ALA A 104 10.86 5.19 -2.60
C ALA A 104 11.05 6.09 -1.37
N ALA A 105 9.95 6.56 -0.80
CA ALA A 105 10.00 7.51 0.32
C ALA A 105 10.12 6.82 1.69
N GLU A 106 9.46 5.68 1.89
CA GLU A 106 9.31 5.07 3.20
C GLU A 106 9.67 3.59 3.26
N GLY A 107 10.26 3.04 2.20
CA GLY A 107 10.61 1.62 2.16
C GLY A 107 11.54 1.20 3.30
N GLU A 108 12.57 1.99 3.59
CA GLU A 108 13.50 1.71 4.69
C GLU A 108 12.81 1.81 6.04
N ALA A 109 11.94 2.79 6.22
CA ALA A 109 11.21 2.96 7.47
C ALA A 109 10.28 1.77 7.72
N MET A 110 9.60 1.29 6.69
CA MET A 110 8.74 0.10 6.78
C MET A 110 9.55 -1.16 7.12
N ALA A 111 10.72 -1.30 6.52
CA ALA A 111 11.61 -2.43 6.82
C ALA A 111 12.07 -2.40 8.28
N ARG A 112 12.42 -1.22 8.79
CA ARG A 112 12.79 -1.06 10.21
C ARG A 112 11.63 -1.38 11.15
N ASP A 113 10.42 -0.91 10.81
CA ASP A 113 9.23 -1.21 11.60
C ASP A 113 8.99 -2.72 11.68
N LEU A 114 9.14 -3.40 10.55
CA LEU A 114 8.95 -4.85 10.47
C LEU A 114 9.99 -5.59 11.29
N GLN A 115 11.25 -5.19 11.20
CA GLN A 115 12.33 -5.78 12.00
C GLN A 115 12.10 -5.61 13.50
N ARG A 116 11.65 -4.43 13.92
CA ARG A 116 11.32 -4.17 15.32
C ARG A 116 10.18 -5.05 15.82
N TYR A 117 9.17 -5.21 15.00
CA TYR A 117 8.03 -6.07 15.34
C TYR A 117 8.49 -7.52 15.53
N ILE A 118 9.26 -8.03 14.57
CA ILE A 118 9.80 -9.40 14.63
C ILE A 118 10.64 -9.60 15.87
N LYS A 119 11.52 -8.63 16.18
CA LYS A 119 12.39 -8.69 17.34
C LYS A 119 11.61 -8.73 18.65
N ARG A 120 10.58 -7.89 18.77
CA ARG A 120 9.73 -7.87 19.97
C ARG A 120 8.96 -9.17 20.16
N ARG A 121 8.48 -9.73 19.07
CA ARG A 121 7.70 -10.97 19.14
C ARG A 121 8.58 -12.20 19.45
N SER A 122 9.86 -12.14 19.08
CA SER A 122 10.82 -13.25 19.29
C SER A 122 11.47 -13.20 20.66
N GLY A 123 11.45 -12.07 21.28
CA GLY A 123 12.11 -11.87 22.54
C GLY A 123 11.21 -11.61 23.66
#